data_9cb39ab978ee2faad7fd863c06b167e2
#
_entry.id   9cb39ab978ee2faad7fd863c06b167e2
#
_cell.length_a   1.000
_cell.length_b   1.000
_cell.length_c   1.000
_cell.angle_alpha   90.00
_cell.angle_beta   90.00
_cell.angle_gamma   90.00
#
_symmetry.space_group_name_H-M   'P 1'
#
loop_
_entity.id
_entity.type
_entity.pdbx_description
1 polymer ?
#
loop_
_entity_poly.entity_id
_entity_poly.type
_entity_poly.pdbx_seq_one_letter_code
_entity_poly.pdbx_strand_id
1 'polypeptide(L)'
;MGARKHNRAEAIKAARKQVAMAKLMDVPTSPRKMRLVADMIRGMKVELALHALMYSPKAAAKPMYKLLRSAIANWEAKNEEKRIEDANLYVKEVFVDEGRTLKRIQPAPQGRAHRIRKRSNHITIVVDSRIAEAANVEAKVEE
;
A
#
# COMPACT_ATOMS: atom_id res chain seq x y z
N MET A 1 -29.21 15.84 -15.23
CA MET A 1 -28.56 15.03 -14.20
C MET A 1 -27.19 15.61 -13.91
N GLY A 2 -27.10 16.26 -12.86
CA GLY A 2 -26.16 16.82 -11.95
C GLY A 2 -24.72 17.08 -12.36
N ALA A 3 -24.43 18.27 -12.89
CA ALA A 3 -23.09 18.86 -12.94
C ALA A 3 -22.31 18.64 -11.61
N ARG A 4 -23.01 18.72 -10.48
CA ARG A 4 -22.48 18.50 -9.13
C ARG A 4 -21.84 17.12 -8.91
N LYS A 5 -22.44 16.04 -9.44
CA LYS A 5 -21.86 14.67 -9.37
C LYS A 5 -20.65 14.54 -10.28
N HIS A 6 -20.71 15.14 -11.45
CA HIS A 6 -19.62 15.14 -12.43
C HIS A 6 -18.41 15.89 -11.87
N ASN A 7 -18.59 17.12 -11.40
CA ASN A 7 -17.53 17.94 -10.82
C ASN A 7 -16.87 17.26 -9.61
N ARG A 8 -17.66 16.62 -8.73
CA ARG A 8 -17.13 15.84 -7.60
C ARG A 8 -16.31 14.63 -8.08
N ALA A 9 -16.77 13.93 -9.10
CA ALA A 9 -16.05 12.79 -9.65
C ALA A 9 -14.74 13.21 -10.31
N GLU A 10 -14.71 14.35 -11.01
CA GLU A 10 -13.49 14.93 -11.60
C GLU A 10 -12.50 15.37 -10.52
N ALA A 11 -12.97 16.06 -9.48
CA ALA A 11 -12.13 16.44 -8.34
C ALA A 11 -11.49 15.22 -7.66
N ILE A 12 -12.24 14.14 -7.44
CA ILE A 12 -11.70 12.89 -6.88
C ILE A 12 -10.67 12.25 -7.82
N LYS A 13 -10.92 12.25 -9.12
CA LYS A 13 -9.96 11.74 -10.12
C LYS A 13 -8.68 12.57 -10.15
N ALA A 14 -8.79 13.89 -10.10
CA ALA A 14 -7.66 14.81 -10.06
C ALA A 14 -6.81 14.60 -8.79
N ALA A 15 -7.46 14.51 -7.61
CA ALA A 15 -6.77 14.23 -6.35
C ALA A 15 -6.03 12.88 -6.39
N ARG A 16 -6.64 11.82 -6.94
CA ARG A 16 -6.00 10.51 -7.09
C ARG A 16 -4.78 10.52 -8.00
N LYS A 17 -4.76 11.38 -9.03
CA LYS A 17 -3.61 11.50 -9.92
C LYS A 17 -2.38 12.08 -9.21
N GLN A 18 -2.58 12.91 -8.19
CA GLN A 18 -1.50 13.52 -7.42
C GLN A 18 -0.88 12.55 -6.41
N VAL A 19 -1.66 11.60 -5.88
CA VAL A 19 -1.20 10.65 -4.86
C VAL A 19 -0.27 9.61 -5.47
N ALA A 20 0.95 9.49 -4.94
CA ALA A 20 1.89 8.45 -5.33
C ALA A 20 1.53 7.13 -4.63
N MET A 21 0.91 6.22 -5.37
CA MET A 21 0.50 4.91 -4.87
C MET A 21 0.98 3.78 -5.77
N ALA A 22 1.19 2.61 -5.17
CA ALA A 22 1.34 1.35 -5.88
C ALA A 22 0.37 0.31 -5.32
N LYS A 23 -0.16 -0.54 -6.19
CA LYS A 23 -1.12 -1.58 -5.84
C LYS A 23 -0.69 -2.92 -6.40
N LEU A 24 -0.69 -3.94 -5.55
CA LEU A 24 -0.42 -5.32 -5.93
C LEU A 24 -1.65 -6.18 -5.63
N MET A 25 -2.16 -6.83 -6.68
CA MET A 25 -3.39 -7.63 -6.61
C MET A 25 -3.06 -9.11 -6.48
N ASP A 26 -3.98 -9.86 -5.89
CA ASP A 26 -4.02 -11.33 -5.84
C ASP A 26 -2.74 -12.02 -5.32
N VAL A 27 -2.13 -11.44 -4.29
CA VAL A 27 -0.98 -12.06 -3.63
C VAL A 27 -1.42 -13.32 -2.89
N PRO A 28 -0.83 -14.53 -3.18
CA PRO A 28 -1.29 -15.80 -2.63
C PRO A 28 -0.82 -16.01 -1.18
N THR A 29 -1.07 -15.05 -0.31
CA THR A 29 -0.76 -15.12 1.12
C THR A 29 -1.98 -14.69 1.95
N SER A 30 -2.01 -15.14 3.20
CA SER A 30 -3.10 -14.74 4.10
C SER A 30 -3.03 -13.25 4.45
N PRO A 31 -4.15 -12.50 4.40
CA PRO A 31 -4.20 -11.08 4.77
C PRO A 31 -3.66 -10.81 6.17
N ARG A 32 -3.96 -11.68 7.14
CA ARG A 32 -3.47 -11.56 8.53
C ARG A 32 -1.94 -11.56 8.61
N LYS A 33 -1.28 -12.45 7.85
CA LYS A 33 0.20 -12.51 7.80
C LYS A 33 0.80 -11.29 7.11
N MET A 34 0.11 -10.78 6.09
CA MET A 34 0.54 -9.59 5.36
C MET A 34 0.41 -8.32 6.22
N ARG A 35 -0.68 -8.18 6.98
CA ARG A 35 -0.90 -7.03 7.90
C ARG A 35 0.20 -6.86 8.93
N LEU A 36 0.77 -7.95 9.46
CA LEU A 36 1.89 -7.88 10.39
C LEU A 36 3.12 -7.16 9.80
N VAL A 37 3.38 -7.34 8.50
CA VAL A 37 4.47 -6.68 7.81
C VAL A 37 4.08 -5.25 7.41
N ALA A 38 2.82 -5.03 7.04
CA ALA A 38 2.29 -3.71 6.75
C ALA A 38 2.37 -2.77 7.97
N ASP A 39 2.00 -3.27 9.14
CA ASP A 39 2.04 -2.50 10.40
C ASP A 39 3.48 -2.12 10.80
N MET A 40 4.46 -2.96 10.46
CA MET A 40 5.87 -2.69 10.72
C MET A 40 6.39 -1.47 9.95
N ILE A 41 5.94 -1.25 8.71
CA ILE A 41 6.46 -0.18 7.84
C ILE A 41 5.62 1.09 7.83
N ARG A 42 4.40 1.04 8.38
CA ARG A 42 3.49 2.20 8.37
C ARG A 42 4.09 3.39 9.13
N GLY A 43 4.11 4.57 8.52
CA GLY A 43 4.65 5.80 9.10
C GLY A 43 6.18 5.90 9.10
N MET A 44 6.91 4.86 8.65
CA MET A 44 8.37 4.87 8.58
C MET A 44 8.88 5.69 7.39
N LYS A 45 10.09 6.24 7.52
CA LYS A 45 10.84 6.76 6.36
C LYS A 45 11.08 5.63 5.35
N VAL A 46 11.00 5.94 4.07
CA VAL A 46 11.09 4.96 2.99
C VAL A 46 12.39 4.14 3.02
N GLU A 47 13.52 4.77 3.29
CA GLU A 47 14.82 4.09 3.41
C GLU A 47 14.82 3.04 4.52
N LEU A 48 14.36 3.42 5.72
CA LEU A 48 14.25 2.51 6.86
C LEU A 48 13.26 1.38 6.58
N ALA A 49 12.13 1.68 5.90
CA ALA A 49 11.14 0.69 5.51
C ALA A 49 11.72 -0.33 4.51
N LEU A 50 12.52 0.12 3.54
CA LEU A 50 13.22 -0.77 2.60
C LEU A 50 14.19 -1.70 3.32
N HIS A 51 15.01 -1.18 4.24
CA HIS A 51 15.92 -2.00 5.04
C HIS A 51 15.17 -2.99 5.93
N ALA A 52 14.12 -2.54 6.64
CA ALA A 52 13.32 -3.40 7.49
C ALA A 52 12.67 -4.56 6.70
N LEU A 53 12.19 -4.29 5.47
CA LEU A 53 11.62 -5.32 4.61
C LEU A 53 12.68 -6.27 4.04
N MET A 54 13.88 -5.77 3.70
CA MET A 54 14.97 -6.56 3.15
C MET A 54 15.49 -7.58 4.15
N TYR A 55 15.65 -7.19 5.40
CA TYR A 55 16.17 -8.07 6.47
C TYR A 55 15.08 -8.88 7.19
N SER A 56 13.81 -8.65 6.87
CA SER A 56 12.71 -9.40 7.49
C SER A 56 12.67 -10.86 6.98
N PRO A 57 12.68 -11.87 7.87
CA PRO A 57 12.60 -13.29 7.49
C PRO A 57 11.19 -13.70 7.00
N LYS A 58 10.20 -12.82 7.10
CA LYS A 58 8.81 -13.11 6.73
C LYS A 58 8.63 -13.15 5.21
N ALA A 59 8.05 -14.23 4.68
CA ALA A 59 7.78 -14.37 3.24
C ALA A 59 6.95 -13.20 2.65
N ALA A 60 6.10 -12.58 3.48
CA ALA A 60 5.28 -11.42 3.12
C ALA A 60 6.11 -10.15 2.84
N ALA A 61 7.34 -10.07 3.32
CA ALA A 61 8.21 -8.91 3.12
C ALA A 61 8.68 -8.75 1.66
N LYS A 62 8.96 -9.85 0.97
CA LYS A 62 9.46 -9.82 -0.42
C LYS A 62 8.50 -9.12 -1.40
N PRO A 63 7.20 -9.48 -1.48
CA PRO A 63 6.26 -8.79 -2.34
C PRO A 63 6.07 -7.33 -1.92
N MET A 64 6.07 -7.04 -0.63
CA MET A 64 5.90 -5.68 -0.10
C MET A 64 7.11 -4.78 -0.43
N TYR A 65 8.33 -5.32 -0.37
CA TYR A 65 9.55 -4.63 -0.79
C TYR A 65 9.48 -4.19 -2.26
N LYS A 66 9.08 -5.11 -3.16
CA LYS A 66 8.93 -4.80 -4.59
C LYS A 66 7.86 -3.74 -4.82
N LEU A 67 6.74 -3.83 -4.09
CA LEU A 67 5.65 -2.87 -4.19
C LEU A 67 6.07 -1.49 -3.69
N LEU A 68 6.82 -1.41 -2.59
CA LEU A 68 7.33 -0.14 -2.06
C LEU A 68 8.28 0.53 -3.07
N ARG A 69 9.18 -0.23 -3.70
CA ARG A 69 10.02 0.31 -4.78
C ARG A 69 9.21 0.86 -5.95
N SER A 70 8.13 0.18 -6.33
CA SER A 70 7.23 0.67 -7.37
C SER A 70 6.52 1.96 -6.94
N ALA A 71 6.13 2.09 -5.67
CA ALA A 71 5.51 3.31 -5.15
C ALA A 71 6.48 4.50 -5.18
N ILE A 72 7.76 4.27 -4.87
CA ILE A 72 8.83 5.27 -4.95
C ILE A 72 9.00 5.74 -6.41
N ALA A 73 9.15 4.81 -7.34
CA ALA A 73 9.28 5.14 -8.77
C ALA A 73 8.06 5.91 -9.30
N ASN A 74 6.86 5.59 -8.84
CA ASN A 74 5.65 6.34 -9.18
C ASN A 74 5.65 7.75 -8.58
N TRP A 75 6.30 7.95 -7.43
CA TRP A 75 6.46 9.27 -6.83
C TRP A 75 7.47 10.10 -7.62
N GLU A 76 8.61 9.52 -8.01
CA GLU A 76 9.62 10.16 -8.86
C GLU A 76 9.03 10.63 -10.19
N ALA A 77 8.30 9.74 -10.89
CA ALA A 77 7.66 10.06 -12.16
C ALA A 77 6.62 11.20 -12.05
N LYS A 78 6.11 11.49 -10.87
CA LYS A 78 5.17 12.60 -10.63
C LYS A 78 5.86 13.89 -10.17
N ASN A 79 7.07 13.78 -9.64
CA ASN A 79 7.82 14.88 -9.04
C ASN A 79 9.23 14.94 -9.64
N GLU A 80 9.32 15.07 -10.96
CA GLU A 80 10.60 15.07 -11.72
C GLU A 80 11.60 16.13 -11.24
N GLU A 81 11.11 17.21 -10.64
CA GLU A 81 11.93 18.32 -10.15
C GLU A 81 12.55 18.06 -8.76
N LYS A 82 12.06 17.05 -8.01
CA LYS A 82 12.47 16.80 -6.63
C LYS A 82 13.26 15.52 -6.50
N ARG A 83 14.45 15.58 -5.91
CA ARG A 83 15.23 14.40 -5.57
C ARG A 83 14.62 13.66 -4.38
N ILE A 84 14.72 12.33 -4.38
CA ILE A 84 14.19 11.48 -3.29
C ILE A 84 14.85 11.82 -1.96
N GLU A 85 16.16 12.07 -1.96
CA GLU A 85 16.97 12.36 -0.79
C GLU A 85 16.49 13.62 -0.06
N ASP A 86 16.17 14.67 -0.81
CA ASP A 86 15.70 15.94 -0.27
C ASP A 86 14.24 15.90 0.18
N ALA A 87 13.43 15.02 -0.40
CA ALA A 87 11.98 14.97 -0.19
C ALA A 87 11.55 14.32 1.14
N ASN A 88 12.46 13.69 1.90
CA ASN A 88 12.13 12.99 3.16
C ASN A 88 10.89 12.09 3.05
N LEU A 89 10.89 11.19 2.05
CA LEU A 89 9.77 10.32 1.77
C LEU A 89 9.43 9.39 2.93
N TYR A 90 8.16 9.19 3.19
CA TYR A 90 7.65 8.27 4.19
C TYR A 90 6.46 7.47 3.69
N VAL A 91 6.23 6.32 4.30
CA VAL A 91 5.08 5.46 4.03
C VAL A 91 3.86 6.04 4.76
N LYS A 92 3.01 6.76 4.03
CA LYS A 92 1.83 7.43 4.59
C LYS A 92 0.78 6.43 5.01
N GLU A 93 0.38 5.54 4.09
CA GLU A 93 -0.69 4.59 4.30
C GLU A 93 -0.34 3.25 3.69
N VAL A 94 -0.70 2.17 4.38
CA VAL A 94 -0.61 0.80 3.87
C VAL A 94 -1.93 0.10 4.17
N PHE A 95 -2.59 -0.38 3.11
CA PHE A 95 -3.82 -1.15 3.19
C PHE A 95 -3.58 -2.58 2.74
N VAL A 96 -4.20 -3.52 3.43
CA VAL A 96 -4.21 -4.94 3.08
C VAL A 96 -5.65 -5.43 3.09
N ASP A 97 -6.19 -5.58 1.90
CA ASP A 97 -7.56 -6.03 1.66
C ASP A 97 -7.63 -7.53 1.42
N GLU A 98 -8.75 -8.14 1.74
CA GLU A 98 -8.96 -9.56 1.43
C GLU A 98 -9.24 -9.73 -0.06
N GLY A 99 -8.55 -10.71 -0.67
CA GLY A 99 -8.77 -11.13 -2.03
C GLY A 99 -9.56 -12.43 -2.13
N ARG A 100 -9.54 -13.01 -3.32
CA ARG A 100 -10.23 -14.27 -3.61
C ARG A 100 -9.72 -15.41 -2.72
N THR A 101 -10.64 -16.19 -2.18
CA THR A 101 -10.34 -17.37 -1.38
C THR A 101 -10.63 -18.65 -2.18
N LEU A 102 -9.59 -19.49 -2.36
CA LEU A 102 -9.73 -20.80 -2.95
C LEU A 102 -10.08 -21.82 -1.85
N LYS A 103 -11.19 -22.53 -2.03
CA LYS A 103 -11.62 -23.58 -1.12
C LYS A 103 -10.99 -24.91 -1.56
N ARG A 104 -10.41 -25.66 -0.60
CA ARG A 104 -9.83 -26.97 -0.79
C ARG A 104 -10.34 -27.91 0.29
N ILE A 105 -10.25 -29.19 0.05
CA ILE A 105 -10.64 -30.26 0.99
C ILE A 105 -9.38 -31.00 1.42
N GLN A 106 -9.28 -31.27 2.70
CA GLN A 106 -8.27 -32.13 3.28
C GLN A 106 -8.98 -33.38 3.85
N PRO A 107 -8.59 -34.60 3.45
CA PRO A 107 -9.13 -35.81 4.02
C PRO A 107 -8.89 -35.86 5.53
N ALA A 108 -9.86 -36.38 6.27
CA ALA A 108 -9.80 -36.62 7.69
C ALA A 108 -10.18 -38.09 8.01
N PRO A 109 -9.84 -38.61 9.21
CA PRO A 109 -10.23 -39.93 9.63
C PRO A 109 -11.73 -40.18 9.53
N GLN A 110 -12.14 -41.45 9.37
CA GLN A 110 -13.53 -41.87 9.30
C GLN A 110 -14.31 -41.31 8.09
N GLY A 111 -13.66 -41.11 6.94
CA GLY A 111 -14.32 -40.62 5.73
C GLY A 111 -14.80 -39.18 5.78
N ARG A 112 -14.38 -38.42 6.80
CA ARG A 112 -14.69 -36.98 6.94
C ARG A 112 -13.74 -36.13 6.10
N ALA A 113 -14.15 -34.91 5.81
CA ALA A 113 -13.34 -33.93 5.09
C ALA A 113 -13.31 -32.58 5.80
N HIS A 114 -12.11 -32.00 5.96
CA HIS A 114 -11.93 -30.65 6.50
C HIS A 114 -11.74 -29.66 5.36
N ARG A 115 -12.37 -28.50 5.51
CA ARG A 115 -12.31 -27.43 4.53
C ARG A 115 -11.07 -26.56 4.78
N ILE A 116 -10.19 -26.45 3.77
CA ILE A 116 -9.04 -25.53 3.77
C ILE A 116 -9.39 -24.32 2.92
N ARG A 117 -9.06 -23.12 3.43
CA ARG A 117 -9.19 -21.84 2.73
C ARG A 117 -7.80 -21.32 2.35
N LYS A 118 -7.44 -21.37 1.07
CA LYS A 118 -6.25 -20.68 0.54
C LYS A 118 -6.65 -19.23 0.21
N ARG A 119 -6.26 -18.31 1.09
CA ARG A 119 -6.62 -16.88 0.98
C ARG A 119 -5.61 -16.14 0.14
N SER A 120 -6.06 -15.15 -0.64
CA SER A 120 -5.24 -14.13 -1.26
C SER A 120 -5.52 -12.77 -0.64
N ASN A 121 -4.69 -11.79 -0.97
CA ASN A 121 -4.86 -10.41 -0.52
C ASN A 121 -4.45 -9.43 -1.62
N HIS A 122 -4.88 -8.18 -1.45
CA HIS A 122 -4.49 -7.03 -2.25
C HIS A 122 -3.77 -6.06 -1.34
N ILE A 123 -2.67 -5.49 -1.82
CA ILE A 123 -1.87 -4.55 -1.04
C ILE A 123 -1.86 -3.22 -1.78
N THR A 124 -2.09 -2.14 -1.04
CA THR A 124 -1.96 -0.78 -1.54
C THR A 124 -1.00 -0.02 -0.63
N ILE A 125 0.03 0.59 -1.19
CA ILE A 125 0.99 1.45 -0.47
C ILE A 125 0.89 2.85 -1.04
N VAL A 126 0.79 3.83 -0.15
CA VAL A 126 0.82 5.25 -0.47
C VAL A 126 2.07 5.86 0.16
N VAL A 127 2.84 6.55 -0.66
CA VAL A 127 4.06 7.27 -0.25
C VAL A 127 3.83 8.75 -0.41
N ASP A 128 4.30 9.54 0.56
CA ASP A 128 4.20 11.01 0.53
C ASP A 128 5.48 11.64 1.07
N SER A 129 5.65 12.94 0.84
CA SER A 129 6.76 13.74 1.32
C SER A 129 6.35 14.54 2.56
N ARG A 130 7.14 14.47 3.63
CA ARG A 130 6.88 15.25 4.85
C ARG A 130 6.97 16.77 4.64
N ILE A 131 7.79 17.19 3.70
CA ILE A 131 7.95 18.63 3.35
C ILE A 131 6.67 19.15 2.71
N ALA A 132 6.04 18.37 1.84
CA ALA A 132 4.77 18.76 1.22
C ALA A 132 3.61 18.77 2.23
N GLU A 133 3.65 17.91 3.25
CA GLU A 133 2.63 17.86 4.30
C GLU A 133 2.73 19.06 5.23
N ALA A 134 3.93 19.48 5.62
CA ALA A 134 4.16 20.68 6.42
C ALA A 134 3.65 21.95 5.70
N ALA A 135 3.97 22.11 4.42
CA ALA A 135 3.50 23.25 3.63
C ALA A 135 1.95 23.29 3.48
N ASN A 136 1.31 22.13 3.35
CA ASN A 136 -0.16 22.05 3.29
C ASN A 136 -0.85 22.33 4.63
N VAL A 137 -0.17 22.08 5.76
CA VAL A 137 -0.70 22.40 7.09
C VAL A 137 -0.59 23.89 7.36
N GLU A 138 0.53 24.53 7.00
CA GLU A 138 0.73 25.98 7.12
C GLU A 138 -0.29 26.75 6.28
N ALA A 139 -0.53 26.36 5.03
CA ALA A 139 -1.51 27.00 4.15
C ALA A 139 -2.96 26.89 4.67
N LYS A 140 -3.29 25.87 5.46
CA LYS A 140 -4.63 25.73 6.05
C LYS A 140 -4.83 26.47 7.36
N VAL A 141 -3.76 26.93 7.99
CA VAL A 141 -3.82 27.73 9.23
C VAL A 141 -3.97 29.21 8.91
N GLU A 142 -3.60 29.63 7.67
CA GLU A 142 -3.71 31.02 7.19
C GLU A 142 -5.07 31.36 6.54
N GLU A 143 -5.97 30.37 6.32
CA GLU A 143 -7.36 30.55 5.89
C GLU A 143 -8.33 30.54 7.09
#